data_281454a2c6a9ac7cef24574943a100ce
#
_entry.id   281454a2c6a9ac7cef24574943a100ce
#
_cell.length_a   1.000
_cell.length_b   1.000
_cell.length_c   1.000
_cell.angle_alpha   90.00
_cell.angle_beta   90.00
_cell.angle_gamma   90.00
#
_symmetry.space_group_name_H-M   'P 1'
#
loop_
_entity.id
_entity.type
_entity.pdbx_description
1 polymer ?
#
loop_
_entity_poly.entity_id
_entity_poly.type
_entity_poly.pdbx_seq_one_letter_code
_entity_poly.pdbx_strand_id
1 'polypeptide(L)'
;MKIALASARFIDCNIGFNLSQIEKYMLQAKTMGTDLLCFGESYLQGFECLKWDYEIDKNTAVSLSSPEFTQLSKWTAEIGVDLLFGFIEKCENALYSSCAVLSNGKLLHLYRRISKGWKEFWHTDSHYQEGDAVKLFSYQDKNCLIALCGDLWDYPERFRQGADLLFWPVFVNFSIEEWINAELADYLKQANTVCSDVLFINSIVDGEKPAFGGCYHFADGEIKECLPMGKEGLFIVDV
;
A
#
# COMPACT_ATOMS: atom_id res chain seq x y z
N MET A 1 6.69 -18.19 4.67
CA MET A 1 7.10 -16.86 4.21
C MET A 1 6.81 -15.84 5.32
N LYS A 2 7.82 -15.01 5.66
CA LYS A 2 7.66 -14.05 6.75
C LYS A 2 7.52 -12.62 6.19
N ILE A 3 6.40 -11.97 6.46
CA ILE A 3 6.05 -10.65 5.94
C ILE A 3 5.97 -9.65 7.10
N ALA A 4 6.54 -8.46 6.92
CA ALA A 4 6.38 -7.34 7.83
C ALA A 4 5.38 -6.33 7.24
N LEU A 5 4.35 -5.97 7.99
CA LEU A 5 3.41 -4.91 7.65
C LEU A 5 3.74 -3.67 8.49
N ALA A 6 3.89 -2.53 7.84
CA ALA A 6 4.34 -1.30 8.49
C ALA A 6 3.16 -0.37 8.81
N SER A 7 2.75 -0.33 10.07
CA SER A 7 1.98 0.81 10.59
C SER A 7 2.97 1.94 10.87
N ALA A 8 3.36 2.64 9.81
CA ALA A 8 4.47 3.58 9.81
C ALA A 8 4.00 5.00 9.49
N ARG A 9 4.67 5.96 10.12
CA ARG A 9 4.42 7.38 9.89
C ARG A 9 5.00 7.83 8.56
N PHE A 10 4.25 8.62 7.81
CA PHE A 10 4.73 9.42 6.69
C PHE A 10 4.42 10.91 6.92
N ILE A 11 5.01 11.77 6.09
CA ILE A 11 4.68 13.20 6.01
C ILE A 11 4.29 13.50 4.57
N ASP A 12 3.10 14.09 4.39
CA ASP A 12 2.62 14.49 3.08
C ASP A 12 3.62 15.42 2.39
N CYS A 13 3.84 15.17 1.10
CA CYS A 13 4.75 15.92 0.23
C CYS A 13 6.22 15.92 0.69
N ASN A 14 6.62 15.02 1.59
CA ASN A 14 8.01 14.92 2.06
C ASN A 14 8.62 13.55 1.72
N ILE A 15 8.89 13.34 0.43
CA ILE A 15 9.47 12.08 -0.08
C ILE A 15 10.78 11.74 0.64
N GLY A 16 11.61 12.75 0.95
CA GLY A 16 12.89 12.52 1.63
C GLY A 16 12.72 11.91 3.03
N PHE A 17 11.77 12.43 3.82
CA PHE A 17 11.43 11.84 5.11
C PHE A 17 10.85 10.43 4.93
N ASN A 18 9.92 10.25 3.99
CA ASN A 18 9.26 8.96 3.78
C ASN A 18 10.24 7.88 3.31
N LEU A 19 11.20 8.22 2.43
CA LEU A 19 12.31 7.34 2.07
C LEU A 19 13.14 6.95 3.30
N SER A 20 13.47 7.89 4.18
CA SER A 20 14.24 7.60 5.40
C SER A 20 13.50 6.63 6.33
N GLN A 21 12.16 6.72 6.40
CA GLN A 21 11.36 5.78 7.15
C GLN A 21 11.34 4.39 6.48
N ILE A 22 11.22 4.32 5.15
CA ILE A 22 11.29 3.05 4.42
C ILE A 22 12.63 2.36 4.72
N GLU A 23 13.76 3.06 4.59
CA GLU A 23 15.09 2.50 4.88
C GLU A 23 15.19 2.00 6.32
N LYS A 24 14.77 2.82 7.30
CA LYS A 24 14.74 2.45 8.71
C LYS A 24 13.97 1.16 8.95
N TYR A 25 12.76 1.06 8.39
CA TYR A 25 11.93 -0.12 8.58
C TYR A 25 12.44 -1.34 7.79
N MET A 26 13.08 -1.17 6.64
CA MET A 26 13.77 -2.26 5.92
C MET A 26 14.90 -2.86 6.77
N LEU A 27 15.71 -2.01 7.41
CA LEU A 27 16.79 -2.48 8.31
C LEU A 27 16.22 -3.22 9.52
N GLN A 28 15.11 -2.74 10.11
CA GLN A 28 14.43 -3.45 11.20
C GLN A 28 13.86 -4.79 10.74
N ALA A 29 13.16 -4.81 9.60
CA ALA A 29 12.60 -6.02 8.99
C ALA A 29 13.70 -7.08 8.73
N LYS A 30 14.87 -6.64 8.26
CA LYS A 30 16.04 -7.52 8.10
C LYS A 30 16.46 -8.18 9.41
N THR A 31 16.50 -7.43 10.51
CA THR A 31 16.88 -8.02 11.83
C THR A 31 15.85 -9.00 12.35
N MET A 32 14.60 -8.89 11.90
CA MET A 32 13.50 -9.80 12.23
C MET A 32 13.44 -11.02 11.30
N GLY A 33 14.29 -11.07 10.28
CA GLY A 33 14.37 -12.17 9.31
C GLY A 33 13.15 -12.24 8.40
N THR A 34 12.61 -11.06 7.98
CA THR A 34 11.47 -11.01 7.08
C THR A 34 11.90 -11.03 5.63
N ASP A 35 11.06 -11.61 4.78
CA ASP A 35 11.27 -11.71 3.33
C ASP A 35 10.77 -10.44 2.62
N LEU A 36 9.62 -9.90 3.05
CA LEU A 36 8.91 -8.77 2.43
C LEU A 36 8.48 -7.76 3.49
N LEU A 37 8.68 -6.47 3.19
CA LEU A 37 8.14 -5.36 3.97
C LEU A 37 7.07 -4.63 3.17
N CYS A 38 5.90 -4.38 3.78
CA CYS A 38 4.75 -3.77 3.11
C CYS A 38 4.34 -2.45 3.78
N PHE A 39 4.10 -1.42 2.96
CA PHE A 39 3.57 -0.12 3.36
C PHE A 39 2.16 0.13 2.77
N GLY A 40 1.45 1.12 3.32
CA GLY A 40 0.12 1.52 2.89
C GLY A 40 0.07 2.22 1.53
N GLU A 41 -1.14 2.63 1.14
CA GLU A 41 -1.40 3.39 -0.09
C GLU A 41 -0.69 4.74 -0.06
N SER A 42 -0.14 5.15 -1.21
CA SER A 42 0.53 6.44 -1.44
C SER A 42 1.62 6.80 -0.41
N TYR A 43 2.20 5.82 0.26
CA TYR A 43 3.15 6.03 1.36
C TYR A 43 4.34 6.91 0.96
N LEU A 44 4.82 6.77 -0.28
CA LEU A 44 6.03 7.46 -0.72
C LEU A 44 5.86 8.99 -0.76
N GLN A 45 4.72 9.48 -1.26
CA GLN A 45 4.43 10.92 -1.32
C GLN A 45 3.52 11.40 -0.19
N GLY A 46 2.70 10.51 0.37
CA GLY A 46 1.57 10.84 1.20
C GLY A 46 0.27 10.99 0.39
N PHE A 47 -0.85 10.73 1.02
CA PHE A 47 -2.15 10.67 0.33
C PHE A 47 -2.69 12.07 -0.02
N GLU A 48 -2.48 13.06 0.85
CA GLU A 48 -2.95 14.44 0.68
C GLU A 48 -1.91 15.34 -0.04
N CYS A 49 -1.01 14.72 -0.82
CA CYS A 49 0.08 15.44 -1.46
C CYS A 49 -0.32 16.15 -2.75
N LEU A 50 -1.38 15.71 -3.41
CA LEU A 50 -1.83 16.25 -4.70
C LEU A 50 -2.64 17.54 -4.54
N LYS A 51 -2.49 18.44 -5.53
CA LYS A 51 -3.21 19.71 -5.61
C LYS A 51 -4.32 19.68 -6.66
N TRP A 52 -4.46 18.58 -7.37
CA TRP A 52 -5.40 18.36 -8.48
C TRP A 52 -5.16 19.30 -9.66
N ASP A 53 -3.91 19.74 -9.80
CA ASP A 53 -3.37 20.46 -10.95
C ASP A 53 -2.21 19.64 -11.52
N TYR A 54 -2.40 19.10 -12.72
CA TYR A 54 -1.40 18.21 -13.33
C TYR A 54 -0.03 18.85 -13.49
N GLU A 55 0.03 20.17 -13.82
CA GLU A 55 1.30 20.88 -13.98
C GLU A 55 2.11 20.96 -12.68
N ILE A 56 1.43 20.94 -11.54
CA ILE A 56 2.05 20.88 -10.21
C ILE A 56 2.34 19.41 -9.85
N ASP A 57 1.32 18.56 -9.93
CA ASP A 57 1.34 17.20 -9.38
C ASP A 57 2.28 16.25 -10.11
N LYS A 58 2.51 16.48 -11.43
CA LYS A 58 3.50 15.73 -12.20
C LYS A 58 4.94 15.86 -11.67
N ASN A 59 5.24 16.88 -10.84
CA ASN A 59 6.54 17.07 -10.21
C ASN A 59 6.65 16.37 -8.85
N THR A 60 5.53 16.04 -8.25
CA THR A 60 5.43 15.25 -7.00
C THR A 60 5.40 13.76 -7.30
N ALA A 61 4.78 13.39 -8.40
CA ALA A 61 4.67 12.00 -8.82
C ALA A 61 6.03 11.41 -9.26
N VAL A 62 6.22 10.12 -8.98
CA VAL A 62 7.47 9.38 -9.19
C VAL A 62 7.31 8.41 -10.35
N SER A 63 8.23 8.44 -11.30
CA SER A 63 8.27 7.44 -12.38
C SER A 63 9.12 6.22 -11.99
N LEU A 64 8.95 5.11 -12.68
CA LEU A 64 9.75 3.90 -12.47
C LEU A 64 11.26 4.09 -12.76
N SER A 65 11.62 5.17 -13.45
CA SER A 65 13.02 5.52 -13.76
C SER A 65 13.56 6.67 -12.88
N SER A 66 12.79 7.17 -11.93
CA SER A 66 13.21 8.26 -11.06
C SER A 66 14.31 7.81 -10.07
N PRO A 67 15.08 8.75 -9.52
CA PRO A 67 16.10 8.47 -8.51
C PRO A 67 15.52 7.77 -7.27
N GLU A 68 14.33 8.17 -6.82
CA GLU A 68 13.64 7.60 -5.66
C GLU A 68 13.31 6.13 -5.88
N PHE A 69 12.72 5.80 -7.02
CA PHE A 69 12.38 4.42 -7.37
C PHE A 69 13.63 3.56 -7.54
N THR A 70 14.67 4.11 -8.18
CA THR A 70 15.97 3.46 -8.32
C THR A 70 16.62 3.18 -6.96
N GLN A 71 16.53 4.14 -6.02
CA GLN A 71 17.06 3.97 -4.67
C GLN A 71 16.33 2.86 -3.90
N LEU A 72 15.00 2.85 -3.94
CA LEU A 72 14.19 1.79 -3.31
C LEU A 72 14.53 0.42 -3.89
N SER A 73 14.65 0.33 -5.21
CA SER A 73 15.06 -0.91 -5.89
C SER A 73 16.44 -1.38 -5.42
N LYS A 74 17.40 -0.47 -5.37
CA LYS A 74 18.77 -0.77 -4.90
C LYS A 74 18.77 -1.28 -3.45
N TRP A 75 18.01 -0.68 -2.56
CA TRP A 75 17.91 -1.13 -1.16
C TRP A 75 17.40 -2.56 -1.03
N THR A 76 16.47 -3.01 -1.88
CA THR A 76 16.01 -4.41 -1.82
C THR A 76 17.13 -5.40 -2.09
N ALA A 77 18.08 -5.08 -2.97
CA ALA A 77 19.24 -5.91 -3.22
C ALA A 77 20.31 -5.82 -2.11
N GLU A 78 20.57 -4.59 -1.60
CA GLU A 78 21.63 -4.35 -0.62
C GLU A 78 21.25 -4.83 0.79
N ILE A 79 20.01 -4.55 1.23
CA ILE A 79 19.50 -4.95 2.54
C ILE A 79 19.04 -6.41 2.50
N GLY A 80 18.54 -6.88 1.35
CA GLY A 80 18.04 -8.24 1.16
C GLY A 80 16.70 -8.45 1.87
N VAL A 81 15.81 -7.45 1.80
CA VAL A 81 14.40 -7.49 2.15
C VAL A 81 13.63 -6.92 0.97
N ASP A 82 12.66 -7.65 0.45
CA ASP A 82 11.81 -7.17 -0.63
C ASP A 82 10.84 -6.09 -0.12
N LEU A 83 10.29 -5.27 -1.00
CA LEU A 83 9.50 -4.11 -0.65
C LEU A 83 8.20 -4.04 -1.45
N LEU A 84 7.06 -3.88 -0.75
CA LEU A 84 5.77 -3.51 -1.31
C LEU A 84 5.39 -2.12 -0.78
N PHE A 85 5.10 -1.16 -1.68
CA PHE A 85 4.74 0.19 -1.26
C PHE A 85 3.80 0.88 -2.24
N GLY A 86 2.89 1.69 -1.69
CA GLY A 86 2.02 2.57 -2.46
C GLY A 86 2.70 3.89 -2.82
N PHE A 87 2.42 4.41 -4.01
CA PHE A 87 2.97 5.69 -4.48
C PHE A 87 2.09 6.32 -5.58
N ILE A 88 2.24 7.63 -5.77
CA ILE A 88 1.69 8.34 -6.92
C ILE A 88 2.66 8.17 -8.08
N GLU A 89 2.24 7.37 -9.05
CA GLU A 89 3.03 7.06 -10.25
C GLU A 89 2.84 8.11 -11.33
N LYS A 90 3.95 8.52 -11.95
CA LYS A 90 3.95 9.25 -13.23
C LYS A 90 4.35 8.29 -14.35
N CYS A 91 3.46 8.09 -15.30
CA CYS A 91 3.73 7.32 -16.50
C CYS A 91 3.32 8.12 -17.73
N GLU A 92 4.28 8.47 -18.57
CA GLU A 92 4.06 9.37 -19.72
C GLU A 92 3.39 10.69 -19.27
N ASN A 93 2.17 10.97 -19.74
CA ASN A 93 1.40 12.14 -19.39
C ASN A 93 0.25 11.82 -18.41
N ALA A 94 0.35 10.72 -17.65
CA ALA A 94 -0.69 10.31 -16.73
C ALA A 94 -0.14 10.09 -15.32
N LEU A 95 -1.03 10.27 -14.33
CA LEU A 95 -0.82 10.00 -12.92
C LEU A 95 -1.75 8.87 -12.47
N TYR A 96 -1.21 7.98 -11.62
CA TYR A 96 -1.95 6.84 -11.05
C TYR A 96 -1.66 6.72 -9.56
N SER A 97 -2.65 6.26 -8.78
CA SER A 97 -2.37 5.63 -7.48
C SER A 97 -1.88 4.22 -7.76
N SER A 98 -0.63 3.92 -7.41
CA SER A 98 0.03 2.66 -7.77
C SER A 98 0.64 1.98 -6.56
N CYS A 99 0.84 0.67 -6.68
CA CYS A 99 1.58 -0.14 -5.72
C CYS A 99 2.62 -0.99 -6.47
N ALA A 100 3.88 -0.91 -6.03
CA ALA A 100 4.96 -1.67 -6.60
C ALA A 100 5.47 -2.74 -5.63
N VAL A 101 5.87 -3.89 -6.19
CA VAL A 101 6.66 -4.91 -5.49
C VAL A 101 8.06 -4.91 -6.10
N LEU A 102 9.05 -4.60 -5.28
CA LEU A 102 10.47 -4.65 -5.64
C LEU A 102 11.12 -5.85 -4.95
N SER A 103 11.84 -6.64 -5.73
CA SER A 103 12.56 -7.80 -5.23
C SER A 103 13.96 -7.86 -5.82
N ASN A 104 14.97 -8.00 -4.96
CA ASN A 104 16.37 -8.16 -5.36
C ASN A 104 16.83 -7.16 -6.44
N GLY A 105 16.54 -5.87 -6.25
CA GLY A 105 16.93 -4.79 -7.16
C GLY A 105 16.07 -4.65 -8.41
N LYS A 106 14.93 -5.33 -8.51
CA LYS A 106 14.07 -5.33 -9.71
C LYS A 106 12.62 -5.11 -9.36
N LEU A 107 11.89 -4.51 -10.29
CA LEU A 107 10.43 -4.47 -10.26
C LEU A 107 9.90 -5.88 -10.54
N LEU A 108 9.24 -6.48 -9.56
CA LEU A 108 8.57 -7.77 -9.70
C LEU A 108 7.14 -7.60 -10.20
N HIS A 109 6.39 -6.65 -9.61
CA HIS A 109 5.01 -6.39 -9.97
C HIS A 109 4.68 -4.91 -9.81
N LEU A 110 3.81 -4.39 -10.69
CA LEU A 110 3.23 -3.07 -10.61
C LEU A 110 1.70 -3.19 -10.73
N TYR A 111 1.01 -2.66 -9.76
CA TYR A 111 -0.43 -2.57 -9.74
C TYR A 111 -0.86 -1.09 -9.74
N ARG A 112 -1.83 -0.71 -10.57
CA ARG A 112 -2.48 0.60 -10.58
C ARG A 112 -3.91 0.45 -10.08
N ARG A 113 -4.30 1.25 -9.13
CA ARG A 113 -5.65 1.29 -8.55
C ARG A 113 -6.69 1.46 -9.65
N ILE A 114 -7.74 0.62 -9.62
CA ILE A 114 -8.81 0.61 -10.61
C ILE A 114 -10.04 1.40 -10.16
N SER A 115 -10.18 1.62 -8.84
CA SER A 115 -11.26 2.43 -8.27
C SER A 115 -10.92 3.91 -8.29
N LYS A 116 -11.94 4.73 -8.48
CA LYS A 116 -11.76 6.17 -8.68
C LYS A 116 -11.51 6.97 -7.41
N GLY A 117 -11.77 6.42 -6.23
CA GLY A 117 -11.77 7.12 -4.95
C GLY A 117 -10.42 7.65 -4.45
N TRP A 118 -9.35 7.56 -5.26
CA TRP A 118 -8.05 8.12 -4.93
C TRP A 118 -7.88 9.58 -5.36
N LYS A 119 -8.82 10.12 -6.16
CA LYS A 119 -8.77 11.46 -6.76
C LYS A 119 -10.07 12.22 -6.58
N GLU A 120 -9.98 13.54 -6.68
CA GLU A 120 -11.12 14.45 -6.66
C GLU A 120 -11.72 14.61 -8.06
N PHE A 121 -12.74 13.82 -8.38
CA PHE A 121 -13.33 13.77 -9.74
C PHE A 121 -13.69 15.11 -10.35
N TRP A 122 -14.19 16.04 -9.52
CA TRP A 122 -14.69 17.32 -9.98
C TRP A 122 -13.58 18.32 -10.29
N HIS A 123 -12.33 18.01 -9.90
CA HIS A 123 -11.16 18.85 -10.08
C HIS A 123 -10.11 18.23 -11.00
N THR A 124 -10.15 16.92 -11.22
CA THR A 124 -9.16 16.21 -12.03
C THR A 124 -9.56 16.10 -13.48
N ASP A 125 -8.58 16.22 -14.35
CA ASP A 125 -8.71 16.02 -15.79
C ASP A 125 -8.29 14.61 -16.24
N SER A 126 -8.12 14.42 -17.56
CA SER A 126 -7.75 13.12 -18.15
C SER A 126 -6.34 12.65 -17.84
N HIS A 127 -5.50 13.45 -17.19
CA HIS A 127 -4.18 13.02 -16.74
C HIS A 127 -4.24 12.11 -15.52
N TYR A 128 -5.31 12.22 -14.70
CA TYR A 128 -5.49 11.37 -13.51
C TYR A 128 -6.28 10.11 -13.89
N GLN A 129 -5.57 8.99 -14.01
CA GLN A 129 -6.13 7.76 -14.58
C GLN A 129 -6.20 6.61 -13.57
N GLU A 130 -7.11 5.69 -13.83
CA GLU A 130 -7.21 4.40 -13.16
C GLU A 130 -6.47 3.34 -13.96
N GLY A 131 -6.03 2.28 -13.25
CA GLY A 131 -5.57 1.06 -13.88
C GLY A 131 -6.71 0.32 -14.60
N ASP A 132 -6.35 -0.57 -15.50
CA ASP A 132 -7.29 -1.35 -16.32
C ASP A 132 -7.30 -2.85 -15.98
N ALA A 133 -6.33 -3.32 -15.21
CA ALA A 133 -6.13 -4.74 -14.97
C ALA A 133 -5.86 -5.09 -13.51
N VAL A 134 -6.45 -6.20 -13.06
CA VAL A 134 -6.10 -6.92 -11.84
C VAL A 134 -5.42 -8.21 -12.26
N LYS A 135 -4.17 -8.41 -11.88
CA LYS A 135 -3.37 -9.56 -12.31
C LYS A 135 -2.73 -10.25 -11.13
N LEU A 136 -2.84 -11.58 -11.10
CA LEU A 136 -2.05 -12.42 -10.22
C LEU A 136 -0.56 -12.26 -10.53
N PHE A 137 0.25 -12.29 -9.49
CA PHE A 137 1.70 -12.40 -9.59
C PHE A 137 2.19 -13.46 -8.61
N SER A 138 3.28 -14.12 -8.95
CA SER A 138 3.90 -15.10 -8.07
C SER A 138 4.92 -14.41 -7.18
N TYR A 139 4.83 -14.64 -5.88
CA TYR A 139 5.83 -14.24 -4.90
C TYR A 139 6.19 -15.45 -4.05
N GLN A 140 7.44 -15.88 -4.11
CA GLN A 140 7.89 -17.19 -3.62
C GLN A 140 7.00 -18.31 -4.21
N ASP A 141 6.32 -19.10 -3.38
CA ASP A 141 5.46 -20.22 -3.79
C ASP A 141 3.95 -19.87 -3.78
N LYS A 142 3.59 -18.59 -3.59
CA LYS A 142 2.20 -18.12 -3.53
C LYS A 142 1.79 -17.31 -4.77
N ASN A 143 0.54 -17.47 -5.16
CA ASN A 143 -0.13 -16.58 -6.11
C ASN A 143 -0.75 -15.42 -5.34
N CYS A 144 -0.29 -14.22 -5.61
CA CYS A 144 -0.65 -13.02 -4.87
C CYS A 144 -1.48 -12.05 -5.72
N LEU A 145 -2.29 -11.25 -5.04
CA LEU A 145 -2.95 -10.06 -5.60
C LEU A 145 -2.63 -8.82 -4.77
N ILE A 146 -2.75 -7.67 -5.40
CA ILE A 146 -2.77 -6.36 -4.73
C ILE A 146 -4.11 -5.69 -5.04
N ALA A 147 -4.77 -5.17 -4.02
CA ALA A 147 -5.87 -4.22 -4.11
C ALA A 147 -5.49 -2.95 -3.37
N LEU A 148 -5.85 -1.78 -3.89
CA LEU A 148 -5.64 -0.51 -3.21
C LEU A 148 -6.98 0.04 -2.69
N CYS A 149 -7.05 0.24 -1.37
CA CYS A 149 -8.13 0.94 -0.66
C CYS A 149 -9.54 0.59 -1.18
N GLY A 150 -10.18 1.51 -1.92
CA GLY A 150 -11.56 1.37 -2.44
C GLY A 150 -11.77 0.29 -3.50
N ASP A 151 -10.72 -0.33 -4.02
CA ASP A 151 -10.83 -1.35 -5.06
C ASP A 151 -11.73 -2.52 -4.68
N LEU A 152 -11.61 -2.99 -3.43
CA LEU A 152 -12.42 -4.11 -2.94
C LEU A 152 -13.88 -3.72 -2.71
N TRP A 153 -14.18 -2.42 -2.54
CA TRP A 153 -15.54 -1.92 -2.41
C TRP A 153 -16.21 -1.72 -3.76
N ASP A 154 -15.48 -1.14 -4.73
CA ASP A 154 -16.04 -0.77 -6.03
C ASP A 154 -16.09 -1.95 -7.01
N TYR A 155 -15.10 -2.86 -6.95
CA TYR A 155 -14.91 -3.93 -7.94
C TYR A 155 -14.48 -5.28 -7.32
N PRO A 156 -15.12 -5.78 -6.25
CA PRO A 156 -14.69 -7.00 -5.54
C PRO A 156 -14.61 -8.23 -6.44
N GLU A 157 -15.48 -8.32 -7.46
CA GLU A 157 -15.52 -9.44 -8.39
C GLU A 157 -14.26 -9.58 -9.22
N ARG A 158 -13.53 -8.48 -9.46
CA ARG A 158 -12.26 -8.49 -10.22
C ARG A 158 -11.11 -9.12 -9.45
N PHE A 159 -11.22 -9.23 -8.13
CA PHE A 159 -10.20 -9.79 -7.26
C PHE A 159 -10.47 -11.24 -6.87
N ARG A 160 -11.63 -11.82 -7.22
CA ARG A 160 -11.98 -13.23 -6.98
C ARG A 160 -11.30 -14.16 -7.98
N GLN A 161 -9.96 -14.18 -7.97
CA GLN A 161 -9.16 -14.94 -8.94
C GLN A 161 -8.49 -16.18 -8.33
N GLY A 162 -8.84 -16.55 -7.09
CA GLY A 162 -8.24 -17.70 -6.40
C GLY A 162 -6.78 -17.44 -5.99
N ALA A 163 -6.48 -16.22 -5.54
CA ALA A 163 -5.19 -15.92 -4.95
C ALA A 163 -5.01 -16.65 -3.62
N ASP A 164 -3.77 -17.05 -3.33
CA ASP A 164 -3.39 -17.60 -2.03
C ASP A 164 -3.24 -16.49 -0.99
N LEU A 165 -2.93 -15.26 -1.42
CA LEU A 165 -2.71 -14.10 -0.56
C LEU A 165 -3.08 -12.81 -1.28
N LEU A 166 -3.78 -11.91 -0.58
CA LEU A 166 -4.10 -10.58 -1.07
C LEU A 166 -3.47 -9.52 -0.15
N PHE A 167 -2.65 -8.64 -0.74
CA PHE A 167 -2.18 -7.43 -0.08
C PHE A 167 -3.19 -6.31 -0.29
N TRP A 168 -3.61 -5.68 0.80
CA TRP A 168 -4.56 -4.58 0.79
C TRP A 168 -3.99 -3.32 1.44
N PRO A 169 -3.05 -2.61 0.77
CA PRO A 169 -2.61 -1.30 1.19
C PRO A 169 -3.77 -0.30 1.10
N VAL A 170 -3.99 0.45 2.17
CA VAL A 170 -5.06 1.43 2.25
C VAL A 170 -4.54 2.76 2.78
N PHE A 171 -5.34 3.81 2.57
CA PHE A 171 -5.34 5.02 3.36
C PHE A 171 -6.75 5.22 3.92
N VAL A 172 -6.93 4.93 5.21
CA VAL A 172 -8.17 5.16 5.93
C VAL A 172 -7.91 6.02 7.16
N ASN A 173 -8.78 6.99 7.35
CA ASN A 173 -8.64 8.05 8.35
C ASN A 173 -9.79 8.08 9.36
N PHE A 174 -10.44 6.95 9.58
CA PHE A 174 -11.39 6.79 10.67
C PHE A 174 -10.72 7.05 12.01
N SER A 175 -11.45 7.60 12.97
CA SER A 175 -10.99 7.59 14.35
C SER A 175 -10.84 6.14 14.87
N ILE A 176 -10.02 5.95 15.90
CA ILE A 176 -9.84 4.61 16.49
C ILE A 176 -11.18 4.05 16.99
N GLU A 177 -12.05 4.91 17.53
CA GLU A 177 -13.36 4.51 18.03
C GLU A 177 -14.30 4.07 16.90
N GLU A 178 -14.40 4.83 15.81
CA GLU A 178 -15.18 4.46 14.62
C GLU A 178 -14.67 3.15 14.01
N TRP A 179 -13.37 3.01 13.90
CA TRP A 179 -12.76 1.78 13.38
C TRP A 179 -13.18 0.55 14.18
N ILE A 180 -13.03 0.59 15.51
CA ILE A 180 -13.32 -0.56 16.38
C ILE A 180 -14.82 -0.87 16.43
N ASN A 181 -15.67 0.17 16.49
CA ASN A 181 -17.11 0.00 16.74
C ASN A 181 -17.95 -0.26 15.47
N ALA A 182 -17.43 0.10 14.30
CA ALA A 182 -18.18 0.02 13.05
C ALA A 182 -17.36 -0.58 11.91
N GLU A 183 -16.28 0.08 11.47
CA GLU A 183 -15.64 -0.16 10.20
C GLU A 183 -14.88 -1.49 10.11
N LEU A 184 -14.19 -1.89 11.18
CA LEU A 184 -13.34 -3.10 11.19
C LEU A 184 -14.12 -4.36 10.80
N ALA A 185 -15.36 -4.50 11.26
CA ALA A 185 -16.20 -5.64 10.95
C ALA A 185 -16.58 -5.68 9.46
N ASP A 186 -16.85 -4.52 8.87
CA ASP A 186 -17.19 -4.41 7.45
C ASP A 186 -15.95 -4.65 6.57
N TYR A 187 -14.76 -4.17 6.97
CA TYR A 187 -13.50 -4.45 6.29
C TYR A 187 -13.15 -5.94 6.32
N LEU A 188 -13.28 -6.59 7.48
CA LEU A 188 -13.11 -8.04 7.62
C LEU A 188 -14.06 -8.82 6.70
N LYS A 189 -15.35 -8.46 6.71
CA LYS A 189 -16.35 -9.07 5.85
C LYS A 189 -16.02 -8.89 4.38
N GLN A 190 -15.64 -7.67 3.98
CA GLN A 190 -15.26 -7.35 2.60
C GLN A 190 -14.05 -8.16 2.14
N ALA A 191 -12.99 -8.22 2.95
CA ALA A 191 -11.81 -9.03 2.69
C ALA A 191 -12.18 -10.49 2.40
N ASN A 192 -12.99 -11.10 3.28
CA ASN A 192 -13.42 -12.50 3.17
C ASN A 192 -14.28 -12.79 1.93
N THR A 193 -14.94 -11.79 1.32
CA THR A 193 -15.69 -12.00 0.06
C THR A 193 -14.78 -12.19 -1.15
N VAL A 194 -13.49 -11.87 -1.03
CA VAL A 194 -12.54 -11.79 -2.14
C VAL A 194 -11.44 -12.84 -2.03
N CYS A 195 -10.81 -12.94 -0.87
CA CYS A 195 -9.70 -13.84 -0.62
C CYS A 195 -9.77 -14.36 0.81
N SER A 196 -9.37 -15.63 1.02
CA SER A 196 -9.34 -16.24 2.36
C SER A 196 -8.20 -15.73 3.24
N ASP A 197 -7.17 -15.14 2.66
CA ASP A 197 -5.97 -14.65 3.36
C ASP A 197 -5.63 -13.23 2.86
N VAL A 198 -5.82 -12.22 3.71
CA VAL A 198 -5.69 -10.81 3.36
C VAL A 198 -4.85 -10.06 4.38
N LEU A 199 -3.85 -9.35 3.89
CA LEU A 199 -2.98 -8.48 4.68
C LEU A 199 -3.38 -7.02 4.46
N PHE A 200 -4.06 -6.43 5.44
CA PHE A 200 -4.47 -5.03 5.46
C PHE A 200 -3.36 -4.17 6.05
N ILE A 201 -2.98 -3.09 5.36
CA ILE A 201 -1.88 -2.21 5.76
C ILE A 201 -2.33 -0.76 5.68
N ASN A 202 -2.41 -0.06 6.83
CA ASN A 202 -2.67 1.37 6.89
C ASN A 202 -1.49 2.11 7.53
N SER A 203 -1.27 3.33 7.10
CA SER A 203 -0.17 4.18 7.54
C SER A 203 -0.62 5.23 8.55
N ILE A 204 0.34 5.90 9.20
CA ILE A 204 0.09 6.96 10.18
C ILE A 204 0.45 8.31 9.54
N VAL A 205 -0.44 9.28 9.69
CA VAL A 205 -0.16 10.68 9.34
C VAL A 205 -0.88 11.61 10.31
N ASP A 206 -0.21 12.70 10.69
CA ASP A 206 -0.82 13.82 11.43
C ASP A 206 -1.29 14.88 10.43
N GLY A 207 -2.22 15.73 10.83
CA GLY A 207 -2.69 16.83 9.98
C GLY A 207 -4.19 17.05 10.09
N GLU A 208 -4.75 17.67 9.05
CA GLU A 208 -6.20 17.96 8.99
C GLU A 208 -7.05 16.70 8.82
N LYS A 209 -6.50 15.69 8.12
CA LYS A 209 -7.12 14.37 7.92
C LYS A 209 -6.18 13.29 8.48
N PRO A 210 -6.08 13.16 9.81
CA PRO A 210 -5.15 12.24 10.42
C PRO A 210 -5.53 10.78 10.14
N ALA A 211 -4.52 9.92 9.93
CA ALA A 211 -4.69 8.48 9.87
C ALA A 211 -3.89 7.81 11.00
N PHE A 212 -4.46 6.77 11.59
CA PHE A 212 -3.97 6.18 12.84
C PHE A 212 -3.25 4.84 12.65
N GLY A 213 -2.87 4.50 11.42
CA GLY A 213 -2.16 3.25 11.13
C GLY A 213 -3.05 2.02 11.29
N GLY A 214 -2.42 0.93 11.72
CA GLY A 214 -3.06 -0.37 11.92
C GLY A 214 -2.73 -1.34 10.79
N CYS A 215 -2.35 -2.57 11.19
CA CYS A 215 -2.12 -3.68 10.28
C CYS A 215 -2.87 -4.89 10.77
N TYR A 216 -3.58 -5.58 9.86
CA TYR A 216 -4.42 -6.70 10.21
C TYR A 216 -4.16 -7.88 9.27
N HIS A 217 -4.09 -9.07 9.85
CA HIS A 217 -4.14 -10.32 9.12
C HIS A 217 -5.57 -10.87 9.23
N PHE A 218 -6.32 -10.73 8.16
CA PHE A 218 -7.66 -11.33 8.01
C PHE A 218 -7.51 -12.69 7.35
N ALA A 219 -7.95 -13.75 8.01
CA ALA A 219 -7.93 -15.07 7.40
C ALA A 219 -9.19 -15.86 7.78
N ASP A 220 -9.79 -16.51 6.78
CA ASP A 220 -10.99 -17.33 6.91
C ASP A 220 -12.17 -16.63 7.59
N GLY A 221 -12.31 -15.32 7.37
CA GLY A 221 -13.36 -14.48 7.96
C GLY A 221 -13.13 -14.07 9.41
N GLU A 222 -11.92 -14.23 9.92
CA GLU A 222 -11.50 -13.86 11.27
C GLU A 222 -10.28 -12.94 11.25
N ILE A 223 -10.11 -12.14 12.29
CA ILE A 223 -8.85 -11.44 12.57
C ILE A 223 -7.94 -12.43 13.26
N LYS A 224 -6.93 -12.94 12.55
CA LYS A 224 -5.96 -13.86 13.14
C LYS A 224 -5.06 -13.13 14.15
N GLU A 225 -4.46 -12.06 13.69
CA GLU A 225 -3.55 -11.21 14.47
C GLU A 225 -3.61 -9.78 13.95
N CYS A 226 -3.17 -8.81 14.75
CA CYS A 226 -3.09 -7.43 14.32
C CYS A 226 -2.09 -6.58 15.12
N LEU A 227 -1.62 -5.51 14.51
CA LEU A 227 -1.14 -4.32 15.19
C LEU A 227 -2.25 -3.28 15.11
N PRO A 228 -2.98 -2.97 16.20
CA PRO A 228 -4.18 -2.15 16.13
C PRO A 228 -3.89 -0.69 15.73
N MET A 229 -4.92 0.01 15.26
CA MET A 229 -4.84 1.45 15.04
C MET A 229 -4.35 2.18 16.30
N GLY A 230 -3.61 3.28 16.12
CA GLY A 230 -2.95 4.04 17.19
C GLY A 230 -1.60 3.47 17.61
N LYS A 231 -1.14 2.38 17.00
CA LYS A 231 0.18 1.80 17.26
C LYS A 231 1.09 1.95 16.04
N GLU A 232 2.29 2.48 16.26
CA GLU A 232 3.36 2.55 15.27
C GLU A 232 4.32 1.37 15.42
N GLY A 233 4.74 0.78 14.30
CA GLY A 233 5.73 -0.30 14.30
C GLY A 233 5.53 -1.31 13.17
N LEU A 234 6.28 -2.39 13.24
CA LEU A 234 6.17 -3.55 12.35
C LEU A 234 5.29 -4.62 12.98
N PHE A 235 4.38 -5.14 12.19
CA PHE A 235 3.58 -6.33 12.48
C PHE A 235 4.08 -7.49 11.60
N ILE A 236 4.51 -8.57 12.22
CA ILE A 236 5.10 -9.71 11.52
C ILE A 236 4.05 -10.81 11.37
N VAL A 237 3.88 -11.28 10.14
CA VAL A 237 2.96 -12.36 9.78
C VAL A 237 3.75 -13.49 9.12
N ASP A 238 3.50 -14.71 9.56
CA ASP A 238 3.97 -15.94 8.90
C ASP A 238 2.83 -16.52 8.04
N VAL A 239 3.00 -16.57 6.72
CA VAL A 239 2.01 -17.04 5.73
C VAL A 239 2.57 -18.16 4.86
#